data_af936a2367d0452e6bd34bc721245911
#
_entry.id   af936a2367d0452e6bd34bc721245911
#
_cell.length_a   1.000
_cell.length_b   1.000
_cell.length_c   1.000
_cell.angle_alpha   90.00
_cell.angle_beta   90.00
_cell.angle_gamma   90.00
#
_symmetry.space_group_name_H-M   'P 1'
#
loop_
_entity.id
_entity.type
_entity.pdbx_description
1 polymer ?
#
loop_
_entity_poly.entity_id
_entity_poly.type
_entity_poly.pdbx_seq_one_letter_code
_entity_poly.pdbx_strand_id
1 'polypeptide(L)'
;MKARFNIAFLALIFLQSLAFGASAQVRIVRMGVANSFKDMGICVQTVEEGSSGFNNYSLLVNLSKVITGDAPWPGAKMHWCHQEIVHSIDRGEYRLSLYFGGGAVAGFVRDYSKLSIPNPGLMAGMTADAGVLLCYRGNVDIAIDWSAEMSLHLRRDEVYKRQFNLSWYVNGLLHAWIPCLTIYYKF
;
A
#
# COMPACT_ATOMS: atom_id res chain seq x y z
N MET A 1 -27.12 -11.14 -9.42
CA MET A 1 -26.44 -9.92 -9.91
C MET A 1 -24.94 -10.03 -9.58
N LYS A 2 -24.08 -10.21 -10.56
CA LYS A 2 -22.63 -10.21 -10.38
C LYS A 2 -22.18 -8.75 -10.29
N ALA A 3 -21.81 -8.30 -9.11
CA ALA A 3 -21.23 -6.97 -8.94
C ALA A 3 -19.87 -6.98 -9.69
N ARG A 4 -19.84 -6.40 -10.87
CA ARG A 4 -18.58 -6.06 -11.54
C ARG A 4 -18.01 -4.87 -10.75
N PHE A 5 -17.14 -5.15 -9.84
CA PHE A 5 -16.38 -4.12 -9.13
C PHE A 5 -15.51 -3.42 -10.18
N ASN A 6 -15.88 -2.20 -10.50
CA ASN A 6 -15.28 -1.47 -11.62
C ASN A 6 -13.94 -0.91 -11.12
N ILE A 7 -12.82 -1.43 -11.63
CA ILE A 7 -11.47 -0.94 -11.32
C ILE A 7 -11.37 0.56 -11.60
N ALA A 8 -12.14 1.06 -12.60
CA ALA A 8 -12.27 2.49 -12.88
C ALA A 8 -12.85 3.28 -11.69
N PHE A 9 -13.77 2.71 -10.90
CA PHE A 9 -14.33 3.37 -9.72
C PHE A 9 -13.30 3.50 -8.59
N LEU A 10 -12.49 2.47 -8.37
CA LEU A 10 -11.38 2.53 -7.41
C LEU A 10 -10.29 3.54 -7.85
N ALA A 11 -9.97 3.55 -9.14
CA ALA A 11 -9.04 4.55 -9.70
C ALA A 11 -9.59 5.97 -9.58
N LEU A 12 -10.90 6.17 -9.75
CA LEU A 12 -11.54 7.48 -9.59
C LEU A 12 -11.50 7.95 -8.12
N ILE A 13 -11.77 7.06 -7.16
CA ILE A 13 -11.65 7.37 -5.73
C ILE A 13 -10.20 7.71 -5.37
N PHE A 14 -9.23 6.97 -5.92
CA PHE A 14 -7.81 7.25 -5.73
C PHE A 14 -7.41 8.62 -6.29
N LEU A 15 -7.86 8.95 -7.50
CA LEU A 15 -7.65 10.27 -8.10
C LEU A 15 -8.33 11.40 -7.30
N GLN A 16 -9.52 11.15 -6.76
CA GLN A 16 -10.21 12.13 -5.91
C GLN A 16 -9.50 12.32 -4.56
N SER A 17 -8.95 11.26 -3.95
CA SER A 17 -8.19 11.39 -2.70
C SER A 17 -6.90 12.22 -2.90
N LEU A 18 -6.28 12.14 -4.07
CA LEU A 18 -5.17 13.02 -4.45
C LEU A 18 -5.60 14.49 -4.63
N ALA A 19 -6.85 14.74 -5.05
CA ALA A 19 -7.37 16.09 -5.25
C ALA A 19 -7.82 16.78 -3.95
N PHE A 20 -8.17 16.05 -2.89
CA PHE A 20 -8.57 16.62 -1.61
C PHE A 20 -7.40 17.22 -0.80
N GLY A 21 -6.15 16.94 -1.14
CA GLY A 21 -4.95 17.57 -0.56
C GLY A 21 -4.65 19.00 -1.08
N ALA A 22 -5.53 19.59 -1.87
CA ALA A 22 -5.24 20.79 -2.67
C ALA A 22 -5.27 22.15 -1.93
N SER A 23 -5.31 22.18 -0.60
CA SER A 23 -5.22 23.44 0.16
C SER A 23 -3.81 23.81 0.64
N ALA A 24 -2.89 22.86 0.67
CA ALA A 24 -1.46 23.12 0.84
C ALA A 24 -0.78 22.88 -0.53
N GLN A 25 0.31 23.59 -0.80
CA GLN A 25 1.06 23.40 -2.04
C GLN A 25 1.74 22.01 -2.01
N VAL A 26 0.93 20.96 -2.30
CA VAL A 26 1.38 19.56 -2.34
C VAL A 26 2.07 19.30 -3.67
N ARG A 27 3.34 18.96 -3.62
CA ARG A 27 4.12 18.63 -4.81
C ARG A 27 4.31 17.11 -4.92
N ILE A 28 3.94 16.52 -6.05
CA ILE A 28 4.35 15.16 -6.40
C ILE A 28 5.85 15.18 -6.64
N VAL A 29 6.60 14.38 -5.91
CA VAL A 29 8.05 14.31 -6.03
C VAL A 29 8.54 13.00 -6.61
N ARG A 30 7.77 11.93 -6.46
CA ARG A 30 8.11 10.60 -6.98
C ARG A 30 6.87 9.83 -7.37
N MET A 31 6.99 9.04 -8.44
CA MET A 31 6.03 7.98 -8.78
C MET A 31 6.79 6.68 -8.98
N GLY A 32 6.21 5.57 -8.56
CA GLY A 32 6.91 4.29 -8.60
C GLY A 32 6.03 3.08 -8.74
N VAL A 33 6.71 1.95 -8.91
CA VAL A 33 6.11 0.63 -8.91
C VAL A 33 6.61 -0.12 -7.69
N ALA A 34 5.67 -0.61 -6.90
CA ALA A 34 5.92 -1.43 -5.72
C ALA A 34 5.69 -2.90 -6.04
N ASN A 35 6.57 -3.75 -5.55
CA ASN A 35 6.45 -5.19 -5.69
C ASN A 35 6.88 -5.91 -4.41
N SER A 36 6.03 -6.77 -3.91
CA SER A 36 6.34 -7.74 -2.87
C SER A 36 5.96 -9.14 -3.36
N PHE A 37 6.29 -10.18 -2.60
CA PHE A 37 5.83 -11.54 -2.90
C PHE A 37 4.30 -11.69 -2.88
N LYS A 38 3.61 -10.73 -2.30
CA LYS A 38 2.17 -10.75 -2.13
C LYS A 38 1.44 -9.80 -3.07
N ASP A 39 1.91 -8.56 -3.13
CA ASP A 39 1.22 -7.45 -3.77
C ASP A 39 2.13 -6.77 -4.79
N MET A 40 1.54 -6.30 -5.89
CA MET A 40 2.17 -5.43 -6.86
C MET A 40 1.30 -4.20 -7.06
N GLY A 41 1.91 -3.03 -7.26
CA GLY A 41 1.12 -1.84 -7.48
C GLY A 41 1.91 -0.60 -7.84
N ILE A 42 1.22 0.52 -7.77
CA ILE A 42 1.78 1.84 -8.04
C ILE A 42 1.82 2.67 -6.76
N CYS A 43 2.84 3.51 -6.63
CA CYS A 43 3.03 4.40 -5.50
C CYS A 43 3.27 5.82 -5.98
N VAL A 44 2.76 6.78 -5.22
CA VAL A 44 2.99 8.21 -5.42
C VAL A 44 3.44 8.82 -4.12
N GLN A 45 4.56 9.52 -4.14
CA GLN A 45 5.04 10.29 -2.98
C GLN A 45 4.84 11.78 -3.21
N THR A 46 4.33 12.44 -2.18
CA THR A 46 4.11 13.88 -2.18
C THR A 46 4.79 14.51 -0.96
N VAL A 47 5.27 15.73 -1.13
CA VAL A 47 5.86 16.52 -0.04
C VAL A 47 5.04 17.81 0.09
N GLU A 48 4.75 18.20 1.32
CA GLU A 48 4.21 19.51 1.65
C GLU A 48 5.35 20.48 1.88
N GLU A 49 5.19 21.71 1.42
CA GLU A 49 6.20 22.74 1.60
C GLU A 49 6.44 23.01 3.10
N GLY A 50 7.71 22.91 3.54
CA GLY A 50 8.10 23.06 4.95
C GLY A 50 7.99 21.80 5.81
N SER A 51 7.54 20.67 5.26
CA SER A 51 7.50 19.39 5.99
C SER A 51 8.85 18.64 5.93
N SER A 52 9.23 18.01 7.04
CA SER A 52 10.38 17.08 7.11
C SER A 52 10.04 15.68 6.59
N GLY A 53 8.76 15.40 6.40
CA GLY A 53 8.23 14.12 5.97
C GLY A 53 7.63 14.16 4.56
N PHE A 54 7.09 13.03 4.16
CA PHE A 54 6.39 12.86 2.90
C PHE A 54 5.16 11.97 3.07
N ASN A 55 4.17 12.18 2.22
CA ASN A 55 3.02 11.30 2.14
C ASN A 55 3.24 10.26 1.04
N ASN A 56 2.99 9.00 1.34
CA ASN A 56 3.04 7.90 0.39
C ASN A 56 1.63 7.35 0.16
N TYR A 57 1.18 7.40 -1.08
CA TYR A 57 -0.08 6.81 -1.53
C TYR A 57 0.24 5.62 -2.39
N SER A 58 -0.34 4.46 -2.09
CA SER A 58 -0.14 3.27 -2.91
C SER A 58 -1.45 2.55 -3.21
N LEU A 59 -1.55 2.06 -4.43
CA LEU A 59 -2.61 1.15 -4.86
C LEU A 59 -1.96 -0.20 -5.17
N LEU A 60 -2.25 -1.17 -4.33
CA LEU A 60 -1.65 -2.51 -4.37
C LEU A 60 -2.69 -3.54 -4.80
N VAL A 61 -2.29 -4.46 -5.66
CA VAL A 61 -3.13 -5.54 -6.19
C VAL A 61 -2.50 -6.87 -5.81
N ASN A 62 -3.26 -7.74 -5.19
CA ASN A 62 -2.82 -9.09 -4.87
C ASN A 62 -2.99 -9.98 -6.09
N LEU A 63 -1.89 -10.24 -6.79
CA LEU A 63 -1.85 -11.03 -8.02
C LEU A 63 -1.56 -12.52 -7.76
N SER A 64 -1.12 -12.90 -6.58
CA SER A 64 -0.62 -14.25 -6.30
C SER A 64 -1.60 -15.35 -6.70
N LYS A 65 -2.89 -15.17 -6.45
CA LYS A 65 -3.92 -16.13 -6.82
C LYS A 65 -4.39 -16.10 -8.26
N VAL A 66 -4.32 -14.93 -8.88
CA VAL A 66 -4.63 -14.84 -10.32
C VAL A 66 -3.56 -15.58 -11.11
N ILE A 67 -2.30 -15.46 -10.69
CA ILE A 67 -1.17 -16.15 -11.33
C ILE A 67 -1.23 -17.66 -11.10
N THR A 68 -1.66 -18.12 -9.92
CA THR A 68 -1.83 -19.55 -9.63
C THR A 68 -3.12 -20.15 -10.20
N GLY A 69 -4.02 -19.33 -10.75
CA GLY A 69 -5.30 -19.78 -11.30
C GLY A 69 -6.39 -20.08 -10.26
N ASP A 70 -6.10 -19.84 -8.98
CA ASP A 70 -7.02 -20.16 -7.87
C ASP A 70 -8.16 -19.14 -7.68
N ALA A 71 -8.04 -17.95 -8.24
CA ALA A 71 -9.10 -16.94 -8.18
C ALA A 71 -9.24 -16.17 -9.50
N PRO A 72 -10.49 -15.91 -9.96
CA PRO A 72 -10.73 -15.19 -11.21
C PRO A 72 -10.44 -13.67 -11.11
N TRP A 73 -10.33 -13.12 -9.90
CA TRP A 73 -10.17 -11.68 -9.66
C TRP A 73 -9.20 -11.43 -8.52
N PRO A 74 -8.28 -10.47 -8.66
CA PRO A 74 -7.37 -10.09 -7.59
C PRO A 74 -8.09 -9.34 -6.46
N GLY A 75 -7.48 -9.34 -5.28
CA GLY A 75 -7.75 -8.35 -4.26
C GLY A 75 -7.04 -7.03 -4.62
N ALA A 76 -7.55 -5.91 -4.09
CA ALA A 76 -6.91 -4.62 -4.23
C ALA A 76 -7.04 -3.82 -2.94
N LYS A 77 -5.98 -3.12 -2.55
CA LYS A 77 -5.97 -2.26 -1.36
C LYS A 77 -5.26 -0.94 -1.65
N MET A 78 -5.72 0.07 -0.98
CA MET A 78 -5.13 1.41 -1.01
C MET A 78 -4.49 1.68 0.34
N HIS A 79 -3.28 2.21 0.31
CA HIS A 79 -2.58 2.72 1.50
C HIS A 79 -2.37 4.22 1.35
N TRP A 80 -2.48 4.90 2.47
CA TRP A 80 -1.96 6.24 2.67
C TRP A 80 -1.14 6.24 3.94
N CYS A 81 0.11 6.70 3.87
CA CYS A 81 1.00 6.84 5.01
C CYS A 81 1.69 8.18 5.00
N HIS A 82 1.71 8.85 6.13
CA HIS A 82 2.63 9.94 6.40
C HIS A 82 3.91 9.35 6.98
N GLN A 83 5.04 9.65 6.34
CA GLN A 83 6.35 9.05 6.66
C GLN A 83 7.35 10.16 6.97
N GLU A 84 8.09 10.01 8.06
CA GLU A 84 9.13 10.95 8.49
C GLU A 84 10.51 10.33 8.35
N ILE A 85 11.46 11.12 7.85
CA ILE A 85 12.85 10.72 7.74
C ILE A 85 13.49 10.89 9.12
N VAL A 86 13.90 9.77 9.72
CA VAL A 86 14.54 9.74 11.05
C VAL A 86 16.03 9.96 10.98
N HIS A 87 16.64 9.38 9.97
CA HIS A 87 18.08 9.41 9.79
C HIS A 87 18.45 9.40 8.32
N SER A 88 19.47 10.16 7.95
CA SER A 88 20.00 10.17 6.58
C SER A 88 21.52 10.18 6.59
N ILE A 89 22.08 9.36 5.70
CA ILE A 89 23.53 9.32 5.42
C ILE A 89 23.72 9.80 3.98
N ASP A 90 24.42 10.91 3.81
CA ASP A 90 24.77 11.46 2.50
C ASP A 90 26.20 11.11 2.15
N ARG A 91 26.41 10.50 0.99
CA ARG A 91 27.72 10.09 0.46
C ARG A 91 28.03 10.76 -0.88
N GLY A 92 27.41 11.89 -1.14
CA GLY A 92 27.64 12.70 -2.32
C GLY A 92 26.94 12.16 -3.58
N GLU A 93 27.15 10.93 -3.99
CA GLU A 93 26.49 10.34 -5.16
C GLU A 93 25.12 9.74 -4.81
N TYR A 94 24.95 9.30 -3.57
CA TYR A 94 23.71 8.73 -3.07
C TYR A 94 23.42 9.20 -1.64
N ARG A 95 22.14 9.25 -1.32
CA ARG A 95 21.62 9.46 0.04
C ARG A 95 20.83 8.24 0.46
N LEU A 96 21.19 7.68 1.61
CA LEU A 96 20.43 6.62 2.27
C LEU A 96 19.63 7.22 3.41
N SER A 97 18.31 7.07 3.38
CA SER A 97 17.41 7.61 4.39
C SER A 97 16.61 6.49 5.04
N LEU A 98 16.60 6.47 6.37
CA LEU A 98 15.69 5.65 7.15
C LEU A 98 14.44 6.47 7.46
N TYR A 99 13.27 5.89 7.29
CA TYR A 99 12.00 6.52 7.59
C TYR A 99 11.04 5.55 8.27
N PHE A 100 10.12 6.13 9.00
CA PHE A 100 8.96 5.40 9.52
C PHE A 100 7.74 6.29 9.48
N GLY A 101 6.57 5.68 9.55
CA GLY A 101 5.34 6.44 9.52
C GLY A 101 4.13 5.58 9.82
N GLY A 102 2.98 6.20 9.70
CA GLY A 102 1.70 5.56 9.91
C GLY A 102 0.62 6.19 9.06
N GLY A 103 -0.46 5.46 8.90
CA GLY A 103 -1.55 5.92 8.06
C GLY A 103 -2.76 5.02 8.07
N ALA A 104 -3.46 4.99 6.97
CA ALA A 104 -4.69 4.23 6.78
C ALA A 104 -4.57 3.27 5.60
N VAL A 105 -5.28 2.16 5.71
CA VAL A 105 -5.40 1.16 4.67
C VAL A 105 -6.86 0.76 4.50
N ALA A 106 -7.30 0.61 3.27
CA ALA A 106 -8.62 0.09 2.95
C ALA A 106 -8.61 -0.68 1.64
N GLY A 107 -9.44 -1.72 1.53
CA GLY A 107 -9.50 -2.49 0.30
C GLY A 107 -10.37 -3.73 0.38
N PHE A 108 -10.32 -4.50 -0.69
CA PHE A 108 -10.86 -5.84 -0.76
C PHE A 108 -9.71 -6.82 -0.92
N VAL A 109 -9.43 -7.59 0.12
CA VAL A 109 -8.33 -8.56 0.14
C VAL A 109 -8.79 -9.95 -0.28
N ARG A 110 -7.88 -10.69 -0.91
CA ARG A 110 -8.04 -12.10 -1.25
C ARG A 110 -6.75 -12.83 -0.95
N ASP A 111 -6.51 -13.05 0.32
CA ASP A 111 -5.31 -13.75 0.78
C ASP A 111 -5.48 -15.25 0.68
N TYR A 112 -4.62 -15.86 -0.12
CA TYR A 112 -4.67 -17.29 -0.35
C TYR A 112 -3.29 -17.92 -0.59
N SER A 113 -2.23 -17.28 -0.14
CA SER A 113 -0.90 -17.90 -0.16
C SER A 113 -0.77 -18.91 0.99
N LYS A 114 0.24 -19.79 0.91
CA LYS A 114 0.57 -20.69 2.02
C LYS A 114 0.94 -19.96 3.33
N LEU A 115 1.26 -18.67 3.22
CA LEU A 115 1.63 -17.78 4.33
C LEU A 115 0.44 -16.99 4.88
N SER A 116 -0.76 -17.17 4.32
CA SER A 116 -1.94 -16.38 4.66
C SER A 116 -3.09 -17.29 5.08
N ILE A 117 -3.86 -16.82 6.04
CA ILE A 117 -5.16 -17.42 6.36
C ILE A 117 -6.14 -17.00 5.24
N PRO A 118 -6.86 -17.95 4.60
CA PRO A 118 -7.85 -17.61 3.57
C PRO A 118 -8.94 -16.71 4.14
N ASN A 119 -8.96 -15.46 3.74
CA ASN A 119 -9.88 -14.46 4.28
C ASN A 119 -10.29 -13.43 3.23
N PRO A 120 -11.10 -13.82 2.22
CA PRO A 120 -11.59 -12.85 1.26
C PRO A 120 -12.62 -11.92 1.91
N GLY A 121 -12.44 -10.60 1.74
CA GLY A 121 -13.39 -9.63 2.29
C GLY A 121 -12.90 -8.19 2.20
N LEU A 122 -13.77 -7.28 2.63
CA LEU A 122 -13.44 -5.87 2.75
C LEU A 122 -12.63 -5.65 4.02
N MET A 123 -11.60 -4.83 3.94
CA MET A 123 -10.83 -4.40 5.10
C MET A 123 -10.68 -2.89 5.15
N ALA A 124 -10.60 -2.35 6.36
CA ALA A 124 -10.23 -0.97 6.60
C ALA A 124 -9.57 -0.84 7.98
N GLY A 125 -8.53 -0.04 8.08
CA GLY A 125 -7.81 0.13 9.33
C GLY A 125 -6.59 1.03 9.22
N MET A 126 -5.65 0.80 10.11
CA MET A 126 -4.40 1.55 10.22
C MET A 126 -3.24 0.73 9.68
N THR A 127 -2.23 1.42 9.19
CA THR A 127 -0.94 0.83 8.81
C THR A 127 0.19 1.58 9.48
N ALA A 128 1.25 0.86 9.79
CA ALA A 128 2.53 1.42 10.22
C ALA A 128 3.60 0.93 9.25
N ASP A 129 4.39 1.86 8.73
CA ASP A 129 5.42 1.59 7.75
C ASP A 129 6.78 1.99 8.30
N ALA A 130 7.79 1.19 7.97
CA ALA A 130 9.19 1.52 8.17
C ALA A 130 9.98 1.10 6.94
N GLY A 131 10.99 1.88 6.56
CA GLY A 131 11.73 1.55 5.37
C GLY A 131 13.06 2.28 5.21
N VAL A 132 13.73 1.91 4.14
CA VAL A 132 14.99 2.49 3.70
C VAL A 132 14.80 3.03 2.29
N LEU A 133 15.14 4.30 2.09
CA LEU A 133 15.08 4.97 0.79
C LEU A 133 16.50 5.29 0.34
N LEU A 134 16.91 4.75 -0.78
CA LEU A 134 18.15 5.03 -1.46
C LEU A 134 17.89 6.00 -2.61
N CYS A 135 18.33 7.23 -2.43
CA CYS A 135 18.20 8.28 -3.43
C CYS A 135 19.52 8.43 -4.20
N TYR A 136 19.49 8.24 -5.51
CA TYR A 136 20.59 8.54 -6.39
C TYR A 136 20.52 9.98 -6.91
N ARG A 137 21.65 10.54 -7.37
CA ARG A 137 21.66 11.84 -8.06
C ARG A 137 20.85 11.86 -9.35
N GLY A 138 20.60 10.70 -9.96
CA GLY A 138 19.72 10.55 -11.12
C GLY A 138 18.24 10.63 -10.76
N ASN A 139 17.39 10.27 -11.71
CA ASN A 139 15.93 10.34 -11.57
C ASN A 139 15.30 9.07 -10.98
N VAL A 140 16.09 8.11 -10.52
CA VAL A 140 15.60 6.84 -9.98
C VAL A 140 16.00 6.72 -8.51
N ASP A 141 15.02 6.44 -7.66
CA ASP A 141 15.20 6.10 -6.26
C ASP A 141 14.67 4.69 -6.00
N ILE A 142 15.22 4.01 -5.01
CA ILE A 142 14.83 2.66 -4.62
C ILE A 142 14.47 2.67 -3.15
N ALA A 143 13.34 2.07 -2.80
CA ALA A 143 12.93 1.89 -1.41
C ALA A 143 12.68 0.42 -1.10
N ILE A 144 12.95 0.05 0.14
CA ILE A 144 12.55 -1.22 0.73
C ILE A 144 11.73 -0.90 1.97
N ASP A 145 10.48 -1.34 1.95
CA ASP A 145 9.46 -1.01 2.95
C ASP A 145 8.98 -2.27 3.68
N TRP A 146 8.67 -2.12 4.93
CA TRP A 146 7.93 -3.10 5.75
C TRP A 146 6.68 -2.43 6.28
N SER A 147 5.52 -3.05 6.05
CA SER A 147 4.22 -2.53 6.47
C SER A 147 3.52 -3.50 7.40
N ALA A 148 3.09 -3.02 8.55
CA ALA A 148 2.24 -3.73 9.49
C ALA A 148 0.82 -3.14 9.44
N GLU A 149 -0.17 -3.97 9.10
CA GLU A 149 -1.56 -3.53 8.96
C GLU A 149 -2.41 -4.08 10.10
N MET A 150 -3.14 -3.21 10.79
CA MET A 150 -4.13 -3.57 11.80
C MET A 150 -5.50 -3.04 11.36
N SER A 151 -6.35 -3.94 10.90
CA SER A 151 -7.59 -3.57 10.21
C SER A 151 -8.77 -4.39 10.67
N LEU A 152 -9.95 -3.79 10.63
CA LEU A 152 -11.21 -4.51 10.70
C LEU A 152 -11.47 -5.20 9.36
N HIS A 153 -11.99 -6.40 9.40
CA HIS A 153 -12.21 -7.25 8.25
C HIS A 153 -13.66 -7.72 8.22
N LEU A 154 -14.38 -7.30 7.19
CA LEU A 154 -15.75 -7.71 6.92
C LEU A 154 -15.74 -8.80 5.87
N ARG A 155 -16.03 -10.03 6.27
CA ARG A 155 -16.10 -11.19 5.40
C ARG A 155 -17.50 -11.78 5.35
N ARG A 156 -17.81 -12.46 4.26
CA ARG A 156 -19.01 -13.25 4.16
C ARG A 156 -18.80 -14.60 4.85
N ASP A 157 -19.77 -15.02 5.66
CA ASP A 157 -19.74 -16.34 6.28
C ASP A 157 -19.80 -17.45 5.21
N GLU A 158 -18.90 -18.44 5.31
CA GLU A 158 -18.86 -19.55 4.36
C GLU A 158 -20.01 -20.54 4.56
N VAL A 159 -20.45 -20.70 5.81
CA VAL A 159 -21.54 -21.62 6.19
C VAL A 159 -22.89 -20.95 5.98
N TYR A 160 -23.04 -19.73 6.48
CA TYR A 160 -24.27 -18.95 6.35
C TYR A 160 -24.08 -17.83 5.33
N LYS A 161 -24.13 -18.15 4.04
CA LYS A 161 -23.85 -17.23 2.91
C LYS A 161 -24.57 -15.86 2.92
N ARG A 162 -25.54 -15.66 3.82
CA ARG A 162 -26.27 -14.40 4.01
C ARG A 162 -25.77 -13.56 5.19
N GLN A 163 -24.88 -14.08 6.01
CA GLN A 163 -24.37 -13.37 7.18
C GLN A 163 -22.99 -12.81 6.89
N PHE A 164 -22.73 -11.62 7.41
CA PHE A 164 -21.41 -10.99 7.39
C PHE A 164 -20.78 -11.12 8.77
N ASN A 165 -19.55 -11.53 8.80
CA ASN A 165 -18.72 -11.58 10.00
C ASN A 165 -17.72 -10.44 10.00
N LEU A 166 -17.68 -9.71 11.12
CA LEU A 166 -16.67 -8.71 11.39
C LEU A 166 -15.57 -9.34 12.27
N SER A 167 -14.33 -9.27 11.84
CA SER A 167 -13.18 -9.83 12.52
C SER A 167 -11.94 -8.95 12.37
N TRP A 168 -10.85 -9.29 12.97
CA TRP A 168 -9.55 -8.67 12.72
C TRP A 168 -8.90 -9.27 11.47
N TYR A 169 -8.23 -8.41 10.70
CA TYR A 169 -7.41 -8.84 9.56
C TYR A 169 -6.04 -9.27 10.03
N VAL A 170 -5.92 -10.55 10.44
CA VAL A 170 -4.70 -11.10 11.05
C VAL A 170 -3.53 -11.13 10.05
N ASN A 171 -3.82 -11.32 8.75
CA ASN A 171 -2.78 -11.40 7.72
C ASN A 171 -1.98 -10.10 7.56
N GLY A 172 -2.55 -8.95 7.92
CA GLY A 172 -1.83 -7.68 7.91
C GLY A 172 -0.61 -7.67 8.83
N LEU A 173 -0.72 -8.31 9.99
CA LEU A 173 0.40 -8.48 10.93
C LEU A 173 1.33 -9.62 10.52
N LEU A 174 0.79 -10.74 10.02
CA LEU A 174 1.59 -11.87 9.55
C LEU A 174 2.48 -11.48 8.36
N HIS A 175 2.02 -10.57 7.52
CA HIS A 175 2.76 -10.11 6.34
C HIS A 175 3.72 -8.94 6.62
N ALA A 176 3.76 -8.41 7.84
CA ALA A 176 4.68 -7.34 8.21
C ALA A 176 6.18 -7.69 8.00
N TRP A 177 6.50 -8.98 7.94
CA TRP A 177 7.85 -9.48 7.66
C TRP A 177 8.22 -9.50 6.18
N ILE A 178 7.24 -9.35 5.28
CA ILE A 178 7.48 -9.42 3.84
C ILE A 178 7.87 -8.04 3.35
N PRO A 179 9.13 -7.83 2.90
CA PRO A 179 9.54 -6.55 2.37
C PRO A 179 8.84 -6.26 1.03
N CYS A 180 8.57 -5.00 0.81
CA CYS A 180 8.12 -4.46 -0.47
C CYS A 180 9.26 -3.65 -1.09
N LEU A 181 9.66 -4.01 -2.30
CA LEU A 181 10.62 -3.25 -3.09
C LEU A 181 9.87 -2.26 -3.96
N THR A 182 10.23 -0.99 -3.85
CA THR A 182 9.64 0.07 -4.67
C THR A 182 10.72 0.79 -5.47
N ILE A 183 10.50 0.94 -6.76
CA ILE A 183 11.36 1.72 -7.65
C ILE A 183 10.59 2.98 -8.04
N TYR A 184 11.15 4.14 -7.72
CA TYR A 184 10.56 5.45 -7.97
C TYR A 184 11.29 6.18 -9.09
N TYR A 185 10.52 6.93 -9.86
CA TYR A 185 11.01 7.98 -10.74
C TYR A 185 10.74 9.34 -10.09
N LYS A 186 11.75 10.24 -10.10
CA LYS A 186 11.67 11.61 -9.57
C LYS A 186 11.30 12.60 -10.68
N PHE A 187 10.52 13.59 -10.32
CA PHE A 187 10.14 14.70 -11.17
C PHE A 187 10.85 15.98 -10.77
#